data_426e2630c262ddecb964bf1958380a90
#
_entry.id   426e2630c262ddecb964bf1958380a90
#
_cell.length_a   1.000
_cell.length_b   1.000
_cell.length_c   1.000
_cell.angle_alpha   90.00
_cell.angle_beta   90.00
_cell.angle_gamma   90.00
#
_symmetry.space_group_name_H-M   'P 1'
#
loop_
_entity.id
_entity.type
_entity.pdbx_description
1 polymer ?
#
loop_
_entity_poly.entity_id
_entity_poly.type
_entity_poly.pdbx_seq_one_letter_code
_entity_poly.pdbx_strand_id
1 'polypeptide(L)'
;MFDITLIAMGKLKEKFYISAAAEYAKRLGGYCRFSLLELPESRLPENPSEAEIAAGLEKEAGVILERIPKGAWFCVLTPEGRELSSEAFAEKMKEVKLSGKSSACFLIGSSFGMAPRVKQRADFRLSMGPMTFPHHLARIMVLEQLYRAEAIQAGSKYHK
;
A
#
# COMPACT_ATOMS: atom_id res chain seq x y z
N MET A 1 -3.02 10.06 -17.66
CA MET A 1 -1.99 9.70 -16.66
C MET A 1 -2.57 8.67 -15.70
N PHE A 2 -1.81 7.65 -15.37
CA PHE A 2 -2.26 6.57 -14.49
C PHE A 2 -2.39 7.05 -13.04
N ASP A 3 -3.41 6.59 -12.33
CA ASP A 3 -3.67 6.99 -10.96
C ASP A 3 -3.19 5.92 -9.99
N ILE A 4 -2.44 6.32 -8.97
CA ILE A 4 -2.02 5.42 -7.88
C ILE A 4 -2.51 5.99 -6.57
N THR A 5 -3.27 5.19 -5.82
CA THR A 5 -3.71 5.52 -4.47
C THR A 5 -3.03 4.58 -3.48
N LEU A 6 -2.45 5.12 -2.43
CA LEU A 6 -1.98 4.34 -1.30
C LEU A 6 -2.89 4.62 -0.10
N ILE A 7 -3.56 3.59 0.37
CA ILE A 7 -4.34 3.63 1.61
C ILE A 7 -3.43 3.13 2.73
N ALA A 8 -3.30 3.93 3.78
CA ALA A 8 -2.52 3.59 4.96
C ALA A 8 -3.33 3.87 6.21
N MET A 9 -3.15 3.06 7.24
CA MET A 9 -3.87 3.20 8.49
C MET A 9 -3.09 4.10 9.44
N GLY A 10 -3.78 5.09 10.00
CA GLY A 10 -3.18 6.05 10.93
C GLY A 10 -2.37 7.15 10.27
N LYS A 11 -1.93 8.11 11.07
CA LYS A 11 -1.12 9.24 10.63
C LYS A 11 0.32 9.07 11.06
N LEU A 12 1.26 9.51 10.20
CA LEU A 12 2.66 9.60 10.57
C LEU A 12 2.85 10.71 11.60
N LYS A 13 3.63 10.45 12.63
CA LYS A 13 3.93 11.41 13.70
C LYS A 13 5.38 11.86 13.69
N GLU A 14 6.31 10.94 13.41
CA GLU A 14 7.74 11.23 13.37
C GLU A 14 8.09 12.08 12.16
N LYS A 15 8.81 13.18 12.39
CA LYS A 15 9.19 14.12 11.34
C LYS A 15 9.97 13.46 10.20
N PHE A 16 10.83 12.48 10.52
CA PHE A 16 11.60 11.79 9.49
C PHE A 16 10.73 10.94 8.57
N TYR A 17 9.66 10.32 9.07
CA TYR A 17 8.69 9.61 8.23
C TYR A 17 7.87 10.57 7.39
N ILE A 18 7.42 11.66 7.98
CA ILE A 18 6.63 12.69 7.26
C ILE A 18 7.46 13.24 6.10
N SER A 19 8.72 13.59 6.35
CA SER A 19 9.63 14.11 5.33
C SER A 19 9.90 13.10 4.22
N ALA A 20 10.17 11.84 4.59
CA ALA A 20 10.43 10.78 3.62
C ALA A 20 9.21 10.50 2.75
N ALA A 21 8.02 10.41 3.36
CA ALA A 21 6.78 10.20 2.63
C ALA A 21 6.51 11.33 1.64
N ALA A 22 6.71 12.58 2.07
CA ALA A 22 6.52 13.74 1.22
C ALA A 22 7.48 13.74 0.02
N GLU A 23 8.74 13.33 0.23
CA GLU A 23 9.74 13.29 -0.84
C GLU A 23 9.36 12.25 -1.89
N TYR A 24 8.99 11.03 -1.50
CA TYR A 24 8.59 10.00 -2.47
C TYR A 24 7.27 10.32 -3.16
N ALA A 25 6.31 10.90 -2.44
CA ALA A 25 5.06 11.36 -3.06
C ALA A 25 5.32 12.41 -4.15
N LYS A 26 6.23 13.34 -3.88
CA LYS A 26 6.65 14.36 -4.85
C LYS A 26 7.28 13.71 -6.08
N ARG A 27 8.20 12.76 -5.91
CA ARG A 27 8.84 12.05 -7.01
C ARG A 27 7.84 11.26 -7.84
N LEU A 28 6.91 10.57 -7.19
CA LEU A 28 5.83 9.84 -7.86
C LEU A 28 4.96 10.75 -8.72
N GLY A 29 4.72 11.98 -8.28
CA GLY A 29 3.94 12.97 -9.04
C GLY A 29 4.50 13.30 -10.40
N GLY A 30 5.78 13.01 -10.66
CA GLY A 30 6.39 13.14 -11.99
C GLY A 30 6.00 12.04 -12.96
N TYR A 31 5.45 10.92 -12.48
CA TYR A 31 5.11 9.76 -13.31
C TYR A 31 3.62 9.42 -13.32
N CYS A 32 2.91 9.73 -12.24
CA CYS A 32 1.49 9.36 -12.08
C CYS A 32 0.75 10.40 -11.24
N ARG A 33 -0.58 10.32 -11.23
CA ARG A 33 -1.37 11.05 -10.24
C ARG A 33 -1.40 10.22 -8.96
N PHE A 34 -0.64 10.65 -7.99
CA PHE A 34 -0.52 9.94 -6.73
C PHE A 34 -1.38 10.56 -5.63
N SER A 35 -2.08 9.72 -4.88
CA SER A 35 -2.88 10.12 -3.70
C SER A 35 -2.55 9.22 -2.52
N LEU A 36 -2.25 9.84 -1.38
CA LEU A 36 -2.12 9.14 -0.11
C LEU A 36 -3.40 9.36 0.69
N LEU A 37 -4.03 8.26 1.12
CA LEU A 37 -5.25 8.29 1.90
C LEU A 37 -4.99 7.65 3.25
N GLU A 38 -4.99 8.46 4.30
CA GLU A 38 -4.83 7.99 5.67
C GLU A 38 -6.19 7.75 6.32
N LEU A 39 -6.43 6.52 6.77
CA LEU A 39 -7.67 6.14 7.43
C LEU A 39 -7.41 5.88 8.92
N PRO A 40 -8.40 6.14 9.79
CA PRO A 40 -8.21 5.94 11.22
C PRO A 40 -8.07 4.46 11.59
N GLU A 41 -7.13 4.16 12.47
CA GLU A 41 -7.02 2.83 13.08
C GLU A 41 -8.12 2.67 14.12
N SER A 42 -8.61 1.44 14.29
CA SER A 42 -9.51 1.10 15.38
C SER A 42 -8.79 1.21 16.71
N ARG A 43 -9.46 1.79 17.71
CA ARG A 43 -8.95 1.85 19.07
C ARG A 43 -9.10 0.49 19.73
N LEU A 44 -8.00 -0.06 20.22
CA LEU A 44 -7.97 -1.33 20.93
C LEU A 44 -7.44 -1.11 22.35
N PRO A 45 -7.84 -1.94 23.33
CA PRO A 45 -7.24 -1.89 24.67
C PRO A 45 -5.76 -2.25 24.59
N GLU A 46 -5.04 -2.01 25.69
CA GLU A 46 -3.57 -2.22 25.74
C GLU A 46 -3.16 -3.66 25.42
N ASN A 47 -3.89 -4.64 25.94
CA ASN A 47 -3.67 -6.06 25.66
C ASN A 47 -4.94 -6.65 25.03
N PRO A 48 -5.19 -6.39 23.73
CA PRO A 48 -6.44 -6.82 23.11
C PRO A 48 -6.51 -8.33 22.95
N SER A 49 -7.70 -8.89 23.14
CA SER A 49 -7.99 -10.29 22.85
C SER A 49 -8.04 -10.51 21.32
N GLU A 50 -7.95 -11.76 20.88
CA GLU A 50 -8.11 -12.10 19.47
C GLU A 50 -9.46 -11.62 18.92
N ALA A 51 -10.54 -11.73 19.71
CA ALA A 51 -11.87 -11.26 19.32
C ALA A 51 -11.91 -9.74 19.17
N GLU A 52 -11.26 -9.01 20.07
CA GLU A 52 -11.18 -7.55 19.98
C GLU A 52 -10.38 -7.09 18.76
N ILE A 53 -9.26 -7.77 18.48
CA ILE A 53 -8.47 -7.51 17.27
C ILE A 53 -9.30 -7.76 16.02
N ALA A 54 -9.97 -8.91 15.94
CA ALA A 54 -10.82 -9.27 14.80
C ALA A 54 -11.94 -8.25 14.57
N ALA A 55 -12.60 -7.82 15.63
CA ALA A 55 -13.66 -6.80 15.56
C ALA A 55 -13.11 -5.45 15.07
N GLY A 56 -11.94 -5.06 15.56
CA GLY A 56 -11.27 -3.82 15.13
C GLY A 56 -10.89 -3.84 13.65
N LEU A 57 -10.32 -4.95 13.20
CA LEU A 57 -9.95 -5.12 11.78
C LEU A 57 -11.17 -5.13 10.88
N GLU A 58 -12.27 -5.73 11.33
CA GLU A 58 -13.54 -5.77 10.58
C GLU A 58 -14.15 -4.37 10.44
N LYS A 59 -14.06 -3.56 11.48
CA LYS A 59 -14.49 -2.16 11.45
C LYS A 59 -13.62 -1.35 10.46
N GLU A 60 -12.31 -1.54 10.50
CA GLU A 60 -11.40 -0.92 9.52
C GLU A 60 -11.74 -1.36 8.10
N ALA A 61 -12.05 -2.64 7.91
CA ALA A 61 -12.41 -3.19 6.61
C ALA A 61 -13.59 -2.47 5.96
N GLY A 62 -14.62 -2.15 6.74
CA GLY A 62 -15.78 -1.40 6.24
C GLY A 62 -15.38 -0.07 5.63
N VAL A 63 -14.51 0.67 6.30
CA VAL A 63 -14.02 1.96 5.81
C VAL A 63 -13.09 1.78 4.60
N ILE A 64 -12.16 0.83 4.69
CA ILE A 64 -11.19 0.56 3.60
C ILE A 64 -11.92 0.24 2.29
N LEU A 65 -12.84 -0.71 2.33
CA LEU A 65 -13.53 -1.18 1.13
C LEU A 65 -14.33 -0.10 0.41
N GLU A 66 -14.89 0.85 1.17
CA GLU A 66 -15.60 2.00 0.62
C GLU A 66 -14.69 3.02 -0.06
N ARG A 67 -13.40 3.01 0.29
CA ARG A 67 -12.44 4.00 -0.19
C ARG A 67 -11.58 3.52 -1.36
N ILE A 68 -11.70 2.25 -1.76
CA ILE A 68 -11.02 1.76 -2.97
C ILE A 68 -11.64 2.46 -4.17
N PRO A 69 -10.84 3.13 -5.04
CA PRO A 69 -11.37 3.77 -6.23
C PRO A 69 -12.07 2.75 -7.14
N LYS A 70 -13.21 3.14 -7.68
CA LYS A 70 -14.01 2.26 -8.55
C LYS A 70 -13.18 1.80 -9.76
N GLY A 71 -13.16 0.49 -9.98
CA GLY A 71 -12.44 -0.09 -11.11
C GLY A 71 -10.91 -0.17 -10.94
N ALA A 72 -10.38 0.27 -9.81
CA ALA A 72 -8.94 0.17 -9.54
C ALA A 72 -8.49 -1.28 -9.39
N TRP A 73 -7.29 -1.59 -9.86
CA TRP A 73 -6.61 -2.82 -9.48
C TRP A 73 -6.17 -2.67 -8.02
N PHE A 74 -6.61 -3.59 -7.17
CA PHE A 74 -6.40 -3.50 -5.72
C PHE A 74 -5.36 -4.50 -5.24
N CYS A 75 -4.29 -3.98 -4.61
CA CYS A 75 -3.19 -4.76 -4.07
C CYS A 75 -3.04 -4.51 -2.57
N VAL A 76 -3.00 -5.58 -1.78
CA VAL A 76 -2.75 -5.48 -0.35
C VAL A 76 -1.34 -5.95 -0.01
N LEU A 77 -0.70 -5.28 0.95
CA LEU A 77 0.59 -5.67 1.50
C LEU A 77 0.33 -6.62 2.67
N THR A 78 0.81 -7.85 2.55
CA THR A 78 0.59 -8.88 3.58
C THR A 78 1.74 -9.89 3.59
N PRO A 79 2.19 -10.36 4.78
CA PRO A 79 3.33 -11.27 4.86
C PRO A 79 3.16 -12.56 4.07
N GLU A 80 1.92 -13.08 3.97
CA GLU A 80 1.60 -14.30 3.23
C GLU A 80 1.41 -14.09 1.73
N GLY A 81 1.63 -12.87 1.26
CA GLY A 81 1.54 -12.54 -0.16
C GLY A 81 2.73 -13.07 -0.97
N ARG A 82 2.70 -12.77 -2.25
CA ARG A 82 3.75 -13.15 -3.19
C ARG A 82 4.92 -12.17 -3.09
N GLU A 83 6.13 -12.69 -3.00
CA GLU A 83 7.35 -11.88 -3.03
C GLU A 83 7.75 -11.60 -4.48
N LEU A 84 8.08 -10.35 -4.78
CA LEU A 84 8.55 -9.93 -6.10
C LEU A 84 9.84 -9.13 -5.94
N SER A 85 10.73 -9.27 -6.93
CA SER A 85 11.84 -8.32 -7.06
C SER A 85 11.31 -6.97 -7.49
N SER A 86 12.10 -5.91 -7.37
CA SER A 86 11.71 -4.58 -7.84
C SER A 86 11.40 -4.58 -9.34
N GLU A 87 12.20 -5.32 -10.13
CA GLU A 87 11.97 -5.47 -11.58
C GLU A 87 10.67 -6.22 -11.87
N ALA A 88 10.39 -7.30 -11.14
CA ALA A 88 9.15 -8.04 -11.30
C ALA A 88 7.94 -7.22 -10.87
N PHE A 89 8.08 -6.38 -9.84
CA PHE A 89 7.02 -5.47 -9.43
C PHE A 89 6.75 -4.41 -10.50
N ALA A 90 7.81 -3.84 -11.09
CA ALA A 90 7.67 -2.90 -12.20
C ALA A 90 6.95 -3.54 -13.39
N GLU A 91 7.28 -4.79 -13.73
CA GLU A 91 6.61 -5.52 -14.80
C GLU A 91 5.14 -5.79 -14.47
N LYS A 92 4.84 -6.15 -13.23
CA LYS A 92 3.45 -6.32 -12.76
C LYS A 92 2.66 -5.03 -12.94
N MET A 93 3.21 -3.89 -12.56
CA MET A 93 2.55 -2.59 -12.74
C MET A 93 2.31 -2.26 -14.21
N LYS A 94 3.26 -2.60 -15.07
CA LYS A 94 3.12 -2.45 -16.52
C LYS A 94 1.99 -3.32 -17.06
N GLU A 95 1.91 -4.58 -16.63
CA GLU A 95 0.80 -5.49 -16.97
C GLU A 95 -0.55 -4.91 -16.58
N VAL A 96 -0.66 -4.35 -15.38
CA VAL A 96 -1.89 -3.72 -14.88
C VAL A 96 -2.32 -2.58 -15.81
N LYS A 97 -1.39 -1.72 -16.19
CA LYS A 97 -1.68 -0.61 -17.13
C LYS A 97 -2.13 -1.13 -18.49
N LEU A 98 -1.48 -2.17 -19.00
CA LEU A 98 -1.81 -2.77 -20.30
C LEU A 98 -3.13 -3.55 -20.29
N SER A 99 -3.61 -3.96 -19.13
CA SER A 99 -4.90 -4.67 -18.99
C SER A 99 -6.12 -3.78 -19.12
N GLY A 100 -5.93 -2.48 -19.36
CA GLY A 100 -7.03 -1.53 -19.50
C GLY A 100 -7.42 -0.84 -18.19
N LYS A 101 -6.73 -1.13 -17.09
CA LYS A 101 -6.95 -0.44 -15.82
C LYS A 101 -6.36 0.98 -15.89
N SER A 102 -7.12 1.95 -15.39
CA SER A 102 -6.67 3.34 -15.34
C SER A 102 -6.09 3.72 -13.99
N SER A 103 -6.22 2.84 -13.00
CA SER A 103 -5.75 3.10 -11.65
C SER A 103 -5.39 1.84 -10.89
N ALA A 104 -4.50 2.01 -9.90
CA ALA A 104 -4.15 0.98 -8.92
C ALA A 104 -4.31 1.56 -7.51
N CYS A 105 -4.73 0.72 -6.58
CA CYS A 105 -4.88 1.07 -5.18
C CYS A 105 -4.09 0.07 -4.34
N PHE A 106 -3.25 0.56 -3.45
CA PHE A 106 -2.45 -0.25 -2.54
C PHE A 106 -2.93 -0.03 -1.12
N LEU A 107 -2.89 -1.07 -0.30
CA LEU A 107 -3.25 -0.98 1.11
C LEU A 107 -2.13 -1.51 1.99
N ILE A 108 -1.75 -0.69 2.96
CA ILE A 108 -0.95 -1.12 4.11
C ILE A 108 -1.89 -1.13 5.32
N GLY A 109 -2.07 -2.30 5.92
CA GLY A 109 -2.94 -2.48 7.07
C GLY A 109 -2.37 -1.84 8.33
N SER A 110 -3.14 -1.93 9.42
CA SER A 110 -2.71 -1.48 10.74
C SER A 110 -1.70 -2.47 11.35
N SER A 111 -1.29 -2.20 12.61
CA SER A 111 -0.33 -3.04 13.32
C SER A 111 -0.72 -4.53 13.40
N PHE A 112 -2.01 -4.84 13.40
CA PHE A 112 -2.53 -6.20 13.41
C PHE A 112 -2.90 -6.72 12.02
N GLY A 113 -2.57 -5.97 10.97
CA GLY A 113 -2.85 -6.38 9.60
C GLY A 113 -4.19 -5.88 9.08
N MET A 114 -4.95 -6.76 8.47
CA MET A 114 -6.23 -6.44 7.86
C MET A 114 -7.20 -7.62 7.97
N ALA A 115 -8.50 -7.34 7.92
CA ALA A 115 -9.52 -8.37 7.98
C ALA A 115 -9.47 -9.30 6.76
N PRO A 116 -9.87 -10.58 6.93
CA PRO A 116 -9.87 -11.54 5.82
C PRO A 116 -10.63 -11.08 4.58
N ARG A 117 -11.77 -10.41 4.73
CA ARG A 117 -12.55 -9.95 3.56
C ARG A 117 -11.84 -8.87 2.74
N VAL A 118 -10.92 -8.11 3.34
CA VAL A 118 -10.08 -7.16 2.60
C VAL A 118 -9.09 -7.93 1.73
N LYS A 119 -8.44 -8.95 2.29
CA LYS A 119 -7.53 -9.83 1.54
C LYS A 119 -8.24 -10.55 0.40
N GLN A 120 -9.45 -11.01 0.64
CA GLN A 120 -10.28 -11.69 -0.38
C GLN A 120 -10.68 -10.76 -1.52
N ARG A 121 -10.93 -9.47 -1.21
CA ARG A 121 -11.26 -8.46 -2.23
C ARG A 121 -10.06 -8.12 -3.12
N ALA A 122 -8.84 -8.30 -2.63
CA ALA A 122 -7.64 -7.90 -3.36
C ALA A 122 -7.48 -8.67 -4.66
N ASP A 123 -7.06 -7.97 -5.72
CA ASP A 123 -6.66 -8.58 -6.99
C ASP A 123 -5.27 -9.19 -6.88
N PHE A 124 -4.46 -8.68 -5.96
CA PHE A 124 -3.10 -9.15 -5.74
C PHE A 124 -2.70 -8.97 -4.27
N ARG A 125 -1.93 -9.91 -3.75
CA ARG A 125 -1.36 -9.86 -2.40
C ARG A 125 0.15 -9.85 -2.53
N LEU A 126 0.77 -8.76 -2.07
CA LEU A 126 2.21 -8.54 -2.19
C LEU A 126 2.85 -8.67 -0.81
N SER A 127 3.93 -9.45 -0.72
CA SER A 127 4.75 -9.56 0.49
C SER A 127 6.05 -8.81 0.32
N MET A 128 6.47 -8.12 1.37
CA MET A 128 7.78 -7.47 1.44
C MET A 128 8.84 -8.39 2.03
N GLY A 129 8.54 -9.68 2.17
CA GLY A 129 9.42 -10.69 2.72
C GLY A 129 8.99 -11.18 4.09
N PRO A 130 9.74 -12.14 4.67
CA PRO A 130 9.36 -12.78 5.94
C PRO A 130 9.68 -11.93 7.17
N MET A 131 10.49 -10.89 7.04
CA MET A 131 10.78 -9.98 8.14
C MET A 131 9.61 -9.06 8.43
N THR A 132 9.42 -8.71 9.71
CA THR A 132 8.39 -7.78 10.14
C THR A 132 8.96 -6.36 10.19
N PHE A 133 8.22 -5.42 9.64
CA PHE A 133 8.56 -3.98 9.69
C PHE A 133 7.43 -3.22 10.38
N PRO A 134 7.75 -2.16 11.15
CA PRO A 134 6.71 -1.25 11.62
C PRO A 134 5.90 -0.72 10.43
N HIS A 135 4.58 -0.63 10.59
CA HIS A 135 3.72 -0.25 9.45
C HIS A 135 4.02 1.16 8.90
N HIS A 136 4.53 2.08 9.73
CA HIS A 136 4.94 3.41 9.25
C HIS A 136 6.22 3.34 8.39
N LEU A 137 7.18 2.48 8.75
CA LEU A 137 8.36 2.24 7.93
C LEU A 137 7.97 1.53 6.62
N ALA A 138 7.10 0.54 6.70
CA ALA A 138 6.59 -0.15 5.53
C ALA A 138 5.95 0.81 4.53
N ARG A 139 5.24 1.84 5.02
CA ARG A 139 4.66 2.90 4.17
C ARG A 139 5.74 3.58 3.33
N ILE A 140 6.86 3.94 3.94
CA ILE A 140 7.97 4.58 3.21
C ILE A 140 8.58 3.62 2.19
N MET A 141 8.78 2.36 2.58
CA MET A 141 9.34 1.34 1.68
C MET A 141 8.43 1.10 0.46
N VAL A 142 7.13 1.06 0.67
CA VAL A 142 6.15 0.91 -0.43
C VAL A 142 6.17 2.14 -1.35
N LEU A 143 6.20 3.34 -0.78
CA LEU A 143 6.31 4.57 -1.57
C LEU A 143 7.57 4.56 -2.43
N GLU A 144 8.70 4.14 -1.87
CA GLU A 144 9.96 4.03 -2.62
C GLU A 144 9.84 3.00 -3.74
N GLN A 145 9.25 1.84 -3.48
CA GLN A 145 9.08 0.80 -4.51
C GLN A 145 8.09 1.22 -5.61
N LEU A 146 7.04 1.95 -5.28
CA LEU A 146 6.13 2.52 -6.29
C LEU A 146 6.88 3.51 -7.19
N TYR A 147 7.67 4.39 -6.60
CA TYR A 147 8.50 5.31 -7.36
C TYR A 147 9.50 4.55 -8.23
N ARG A 148 10.19 3.55 -7.66
CA ARG A 148 11.16 2.73 -8.38
C ARG A 148 10.53 2.00 -9.56
N ALA A 149 9.34 1.44 -9.38
CA ALA A 149 8.61 0.76 -10.45
C ALA A 149 8.29 1.69 -11.61
N GLU A 150 7.84 2.91 -11.31
CA GLU A 150 7.56 3.91 -12.34
C GLU A 150 8.86 4.37 -13.03
N ALA A 151 9.93 4.56 -12.26
CA ALA A 151 11.24 4.93 -12.80
C ALA A 151 11.81 3.86 -13.73
N ILE A 152 11.69 2.58 -13.38
CA ILE A 152 12.11 1.45 -14.23
C ILE A 152 11.34 1.48 -15.55
N GLN A 153 10.00 1.61 -15.49
CA GLN A 153 9.17 1.64 -16.69
C GLN A 153 9.50 2.81 -17.61
N ALA A 154 9.92 3.93 -17.05
CA ALA A 154 10.31 5.13 -17.80
C ALA A 154 11.75 5.07 -18.33
N GLY A 155 12.51 4.02 -18.05
CA GLY A 155 13.91 3.92 -18.44
C GLY A 155 14.86 4.84 -17.68
N SER A 156 14.46 5.28 -16.51
CA SER A 156 15.29 6.14 -15.65
C SER A 156 16.50 5.40 -15.11
N LYS A 157 17.57 6.16 -14.83
CA LYS A 157 18.81 5.62 -14.25
C LYS A 157 18.71 5.39 -12.73
N TYR A 158 17.57 5.61 -12.12
CA TYR A 158 17.39 5.49 -10.68
C TYR A 158 17.68 4.06 -10.20
N HIS A 159 17.12 3.07 -10.89
CA HIS A 159 17.34 1.66 -10.56
C HIS A 159 18.66 1.18 -11.18
N LYS A 160 19.52 0.57 -10.36
CA LYS A 160 20.83 0.08 -10.78
C LYS A 160 20.97 -1.42 -10.57
#